data_cfbb33d283436b52b0481079563a9a8d
#
_entry.id   cfbb33d283436b52b0481079563a9a8d
#
_cell.length_a   1.000
_cell.length_b   1.000
_cell.length_c   1.000
_cell.angle_alpha   90.00
_cell.angle_beta   90.00
_cell.angle_gamma   90.00
#
_symmetry.space_group_name_H-M   'P 1'
#
loop_
_entity.id
_entity.type
_entity.pdbx_description
1 polymer ?
#
loop_
_entity_poly.entity_id
_entity_poly.type
_entity_poly.pdbx_seq_one_letter_code
_entity_poly.pdbx_strand_id
1 'polypeptide(L)'
;MFAIKAEVCDPKAEAFAFRLQKTMYGGKHSAKGDVIFVFASENEGGPGLVASGIVTSAEATPRKPRVARQTPRVSITIKRMALVKQRLGRSELKCFSDWNDGRPGTELNFKFYRQATNKIAGISDKAAAFLRRFF
;
A
#
# COMPACT_ATOMS: atom_id res chain seq x y z
N MET A 1 3.92 -10.13 -1.13
CA MET A 1 2.87 -9.25 -1.69
C MET A 1 3.07 -7.84 -1.17
N PHE A 2 2.38 -6.90 -1.76
CA PHE A 2 2.58 -5.50 -1.49
C PHE A 2 1.26 -4.78 -1.25
N ALA A 3 1.35 -3.65 -0.56
CA ALA A 3 0.26 -2.68 -0.48
C ALA A 3 0.84 -1.28 -0.62
N ILE A 4 0.04 -0.38 -1.16
CA ILE A 4 0.39 1.03 -1.27
C ILE A 4 -0.67 1.86 -0.56
N LYS A 5 -0.24 2.87 0.18
CA LYS A 5 -1.13 3.94 0.64
C LYS A 5 -0.66 5.23 -0.02
N ALA A 6 -1.55 5.86 -0.75
CA ALA A 6 -1.27 7.07 -1.51
C ALA A 6 -2.53 7.90 -1.70
N GLU A 7 -2.36 9.13 -2.17
CA GLU A 7 -3.49 9.93 -2.63
C GLU A 7 -4.08 9.28 -3.89
N VAL A 8 -5.38 9.04 -3.88
CA VAL A 8 -6.10 8.41 -4.99
C VAL A 8 -7.20 9.38 -5.46
N CYS A 9 -7.04 9.90 -6.67
CA CYS A 9 -7.99 10.86 -7.24
C CYS A 9 -9.32 10.20 -7.62
N ASP A 10 -9.26 9.00 -8.19
CA ASP A 10 -10.45 8.22 -8.56
C ASP A 10 -10.36 6.81 -8.00
N PRO A 11 -11.06 6.51 -6.88
CA PRO A 11 -11.02 5.19 -6.27
C PRO A 11 -11.59 4.07 -7.14
N LYS A 12 -12.36 4.41 -8.16
CA LYS A 12 -12.97 3.42 -9.08
C LYS A 12 -12.25 3.33 -10.42
N ALA A 13 -11.07 3.94 -10.56
CA ALA A 13 -10.28 3.87 -11.77
C ALA A 13 -9.91 2.41 -12.12
N GLU A 14 -9.83 2.12 -13.42
CA GLU A 14 -9.41 0.80 -13.91
C GLU A 14 -7.89 0.59 -13.78
N ALA A 15 -7.14 1.67 -13.69
CA ALA A 15 -5.71 1.66 -13.51
C ALA A 15 -5.27 2.82 -12.61
N PHE A 16 -4.17 2.61 -11.90
CA PHE A 16 -3.58 3.62 -11.04
C PHE A 16 -2.13 3.85 -11.44
N ALA A 17 -1.70 5.10 -11.38
CA ALA A 17 -0.29 5.48 -11.56
C ALA A 17 0.14 6.33 -10.38
N PHE A 18 1.21 5.91 -9.70
CA PHE A 18 1.76 6.61 -8.55
C PHE A 18 3.24 6.88 -8.81
N ARG A 19 3.64 8.14 -8.77
CA ARG A 19 5.01 8.56 -9.06
C ARG A 19 5.80 8.79 -7.78
N LEU A 20 7.06 8.38 -7.79
CA LEU A 20 8.05 8.71 -6.76
C LEU A 20 7.59 8.36 -5.34
N GLN A 21 6.98 7.19 -5.18
CA GLN A 21 6.48 6.75 -3.89
C GLN A 21 7.62 6.27 -3.00
N LYS A 22 7.59 6.65 -1.72
CA LYS A 22 8.47 6.10 -0.70
C LYS A 22 8.23 4.60 -0.57
N THR A 23 9.25 3.86 -0.15
CA THR A 23 9.15 2.41 0.05
C THR A 23 9.64 2.03 1.44
N MET A 24 8.97 1.06 2.06
CA MET A 24 9.35 0.46 3.34
C MET A 24 9.03 -1.03 3.31
N TYR A 25 9.63 -1.78 4.21
CA TYR A 25 9.34 -3.22 4.36
C TYR A 25 9.49 -4.02 3.06
N GLY A 26 10.51 -3.70 2.28
CA GLY A 26 10.76 -4.36 1.01
C GLY A 26 9.90 -3.86 -0.17
N GLY A 27 9.16 -2.78 0.01
CA GLY A 27 8.33 -2.20 -1.08
C GLY A 27 9.14 -1.83 -2.32
N LYS A 28 10.43 -1.56 -2.19
CA LYS A 28 11.34 -1.30 -3.32
C LYS A 28 11.50 -2.51 -4.26
N HIS A 29 11.14 -3.70 -3.81
CA HIS A 29 11.22 -4.93 -4.62
C HIS A 29 9.94 -5.21 -5.39
N SER A 30 8.92 -4.35 -5.31
CA SER A 30 7.71 -4.51 -6.11
C SER A 30 8.06 -4.49 -7.59
N ALA A 31 7.48 -5.41 -8.35
CA ALA A 31 7.81 -5.60 -9.76
C ALA A 31 6.57 -5.99 -10.55
N LYS A 32 6.66 -5.84 -11.87
CA LYS A 32 5.61 -6.25 -12.79
C LYS A 32 5.14 -7.69 -12.49
N GLY A 33 3.83 -7.86 -12.38
CA GLY A 33 3.20 -9.14 -12.06
C GLY A 33 2.86 -9.35 -10.60
N ASP A 34 3.38 -8.54 -9.69
CA ASP A 34 3.09 -8.66 -8.26
C ASP A 34 1.67 -8.22 -7.93
N VAL A 35 1.06 -8.92 -6.99
CA VAL A 35 -0.23 -8.52 -6.40
C VAL A 35 -0.01 -7.34 -5.45
N ILE A 36 -0.86 -6.33 -5.56
CA ILE A 36 -0.80 -5.14 -4.72
C ILE A 36 -2.21 -4.70 -4.31
N PHE A 37 -2.34 -4.26 -3.07
CA PHE A 37 -3.58 -3.68 -2.53
C PHE A 37 -3.42 -2.17 -2.43
N VAL A 38 -4.46 -1.42 -2.82
CA VAL A 38 -4.42 0.04 -2.88
C VAL A 38 -5.27 0.63 -1.77
N PHE A 39 -4.63 1.41 -0.91
CA PHE A 39 -5.28 2.23 0.12
C PHE A 39 -5.24 3.69 -0.32
N ALA A 40 -6.41 4.33 -0.37
CA ALA A 40 -6.50 5.78 -0.53
C ALA A 40 -6.25 6.44 0.83
N SER A 41 -5.28 7.35 0.88
CA SER A 41 -4.91 8.03 2.12
C SER A 41 -6.10 8.78 2.71
N GLU A 42 -6.46 8.50 3.95
CA GLU A 42 -7.56 9.18 4.64
C GLU A 42 -7.18 10.61 5.03
N ASN A 43 -5.89 10.91 5.17
CA ASN A 43 -5.40 12.28 5.37
C ASN A 43 -5.70 13.17 4.15
N GLU A 44 -5.84 12.56 2.97
CA GLU A 44 -6.20 13.23 1.72
C GLU A 44 -7.70 13.08 1.39
N GLY A 45 -8.50 12.62 2.37
CA GLY A 45 -9.94 12.44 2.21
C GLY A 45 -10.36 11.11 1.58
N GLY A 46 -9.44 10.17 1.43
CA GLY A 46 -9.74 8.86 0.85
C GLY A 46 -10.43 7.90 1.83
N PRO A 47 -11.04 6.82 1.32
CA PRO A 47 -11.83 5.88 2.14
C PRO A 47 -11.03 4.72 2.75
N GLY A 48 -9.71 4.70 2.67
CA GLY A 48 -8.91 3.54 3.05
C GLY A 48 -8.75 2.56 1.90
N LEU A 49 -8.94 1.27 2.14
CA LEU A 49 -8.80 0.24 1.10
C LEU A 49 -9.81 0.49 -0.04
N VAL A 50 -9.32 0.50 -1.28
CA VAL A 50 -10.17 0.76 -2.47
C VAL A 50 -10.11 -0.36 -3.49
N ALA A 51 -8.96 -0.99 -3.68
CA ALA A 51 -8.78 -1.94 -4.78
C ALA A 51 -7.70 -2.98 -4.50
N SER A 52 -7.80 -4.10 -5.19
CA SER A 52 -6.68 -5.00 -5.42
C SER A 52 -6.27 -4.90 -6.89
N GLY A 53 -5.01 -5.19 -7.18
CA GLY A 53 -4.51 -5.09 -8.53
C GLY A 53 -3.22 -5.86 -8.77
N ILE A 54 -2.75 -5.74 -9.99
CA ILE A 54 -1.46 -6.31 -10.44
C ILE A 54 -0.58 -5.15 -10.87
N VAL A 55 0.66 -5.17 -10.45
CA VAL A 55 1.68 -4.23 -10.88
C VAL A 55 1.95 -4.45 -12.37
N THR A 56 1.79 -3.42 -13.18
CA THR A 56 2.06 -3.47 -14.62
C THR A 56 3.43 -2.87 -14.96
N SER A 57 3.91 -1.94 -14.15
CA SER A 57 5.29 -1.46 -14.22
C SER A 57 5.74 -0.93 -12.87
N ALA A 58 7.03 -1.05 -12.60
CA ALA A 58 7.66 -0.48 -11.41
C ALA A 58 9.07 -0.02 -11.79
N GLU A 59 9.36 1.26 -11.55
CA GLU A 59 10.64 1.86 -11.88
C GLU A 59 11.25 2.50 -10.65
N ALA A 60 12.42 2.01 -10.26
CA ALA A 60 13.19 2.62 -9.18
C ALA A 60 13.75 3.98 -9.61
N THR A 61 13.64 4.96 -8.72
CA THR A 61 14.24 6.27 -8.97
C THR A 61 15.74 6.19 -8.76
N PRO A 62 16.58 6.70 -9.69
CA PRO A 62 18.02 6.70 -9.52
C PRO A 62 18.43 7.45 -8.25
N ARG A 63 19.41 6.89 -7.55
CA ARG A 63 19.95 7.49 -6.34
C ARG A 63 20.72 8.79 -6.69
N LYS A 64 20.48 9.84 -5.91
CA LYS A 64 21.21 11.11 -6.08
C LYS A 64 22.64 10.97 -5.52
N PRO A 65 23.70 11.28 -6.30
CA PRO A 65 25.09 10.95 -5.92
C PRO A 65 25.59 11.63 -4.63
N ARG A 66 25.04 12.77 -4.25
CA ARG A 66 25.56 13.59 -3.14
C ARG A 66 24.69 13.53 -1.89
N VAL A 67 23.69 12.67 -1.85
CA VAL A 67 22.79 12.53 -0.70
C VAL A 67 23.09 11.19 -0.01
N ALA A 68 23.61 11.24 1.21
CA ALA A 68 24.06 10.06 1.94
C ALA A 68 22.91 9.15 2.37
N ARG A 69 21.77 9.73 2.76
CA ARG A 69 20.59 8.98 3.20
C ARG A 69 19.42 9.27 2.27
N GLN A 70 18.97 8.23 1.58
CA GLN A 70 17.83 8.33 0.68
C GLN A 70 16.89 7.16 0.93
N THR A 71 15.61 7.46 1.11
CA THR A 71 14.56 6.43 1.05
C THR A 71 14.40 6.03 -0.41
N PRO A 72 14.53 4.73 -0.74
CA PRO A 72 14.28 4.28 -2.11
C PRO A 72 12.86 4.65 -2.55
N ARG A 73 12.74 5.22 -3.75
CA ARG A 73 11.46 5.61 -4.34
C ARG A 73 11.19 4.82 -5.60
N VAL A 74 9.92 4.51 -5.81
CA VAL A 74 9.47 3.73 -6.97
C VAL A 74 8.26 4.43 -7.58
N SER A 75 8.27 4.56 -8.89
CA SER A 75 7.09 4.94 -9.66
C SER A 75 6.43 3.65 -10.16
N ILE A 76 5.14 3.50 -9.92
CA ILE A 76 4.42 2.25 -10.12
C ILE A 76 3.13 2.49 -10.88
N THR A 77 2.79 1.57 -11.78
CA THR A 77 1.47 1.51 -12.40
C THR A 77 0.80 0.18 -12.04
N ILE A 78 -0.50 0.22 -11.82
CA ILE A 78 -1.29 -0.89 -11.31
C ILE A 78 -2.55 -1.03 -12.16
N LYS A 79 -2.81 -2.24 -12.63
CA LYS A 79 -4.11 -2.59 -13.22
C LYS A 79 -5.03 -3.11 -12.11
N ARG A 80 -6.19 -2.48 -11.96
CA ARG A 80 -7.19 -2.92 -10.99
C ARG A 80 -7.73 -4.30 -11.37
N MET A 81 -7.81 -5.19 -10.38
CA MET A 81 -8.43 -6.50 -10.53
C MET A 81 -9.80 -6.55 -9.87
N ALA A 82 -9.97 -5.90 -8.72
CA ALA A 82 -11.24 -5.84 -8.00
C ALA A 82 -11.38 -4.56 -7.20
N LEU A 83 -12.61 -4.12 -7.01
CA LEU A 83 -12.94 -3.04 -6.06
C LEU A 83 -13.31 -3.66 -4.71
N VAL A 84 -13.01 -2.94 -3.63
CA VAL A 84 -13.38 -3.34 -2.29
C VAL A 84 -14.91 -3.40 -2.14
N LYS A 85 -15.40 -4.41 -1.41
CA LYS A 85 -16.83 -4.57 -1.11
C LYS A 85 -17.17 -4.14 0.31
N GLN A 86 -16.20 -4.15 1.21
CA GLN A 86 -16.37 -3.78 2.62
C GLN A 86 -15.32 -2.74 2.98
N ARG A 87 -15.72 -1.77 3.80
CA ARG A 87 -14.81 -0.71 4.24
C ARG A 87 -13.70 -1.28 5.13
N LEU A 88 -12.47 -0.87 4.86
CA LEU A 88 -11.32 -1.12 5.72
C LEU A 88 -10.42 0.12 5.71
N GLY A 89 -10.39 0.81 6.80
CA GLY A 89 -9.55 1.99 6.94
C GLY A 89 -9.07 2.15 8.37
N ARG A 90 -8.70 3.36 8.73
CA ARG A 90 -8.20 3.69 10.07
C ARG A 90 -9.16 3.23 11.18
N SER A 91 -10.45 3.52 11.01
CA SER A 91 -11.46 3.20 12.04
C SER A 91 -11.59 1.69 12.28
N GLU A 92 -11.61 0.90 11.20
CA GLU A 92 -11.75 -0.55 11.27
C GLU A 92 -10.49 -1.24 11.81
N LEU A 93 -9.32 -0.65 11.57
CA LEU A 93 -8.04 -1.18 12.05
C LEU A 93 -7.66 -0.70 13.44
N LYS A 94 -8.37 0.27 13.99
CA LYS A 94 -8.04 0.91 15.27
C LYS A 94 -7.94 -0.08 16.44
N CYS A 95 -8.77 -1.13 16.47
CA CYS A 95 -8.75 -2.13 17.52
C CYS A 95 -7.51 -3.06 17.46
N PHE A 96 -6.79 -3.09 16.34
CA PHE A 96 -5.56 -3.86 16.17
C PHE A 96 -4.35 -3.05 16.65
N SER A 97 -4.25 -2.82 17.95
CA SER A 97 -3.24 -1.93 18.55
C SER A 97 -2.26 -2.63 19.49
N ASP A 98 -2.37 -3.93 19.68
CA ASP A 98 -1.36 -4.73 20.36
C ASP A 98 -0.27 -5.13 19.36
N TRP A 99 0.79 -4.32 19.28
CA TRP A 99 1.85 -4.46 18.28
C TRP A 99 2.62 -5.79 18.34
N ASN A 100 2.41 -6.58 19.37
CA ASN A 100 3.09 -7.87 19.57
C ASN A 100 2.19 -9.09 19.36
N ASP A 101 0.93 -8.89 18.93
CA ASP A 101 -0.03 -9.99 18.84
C ASP A 101 0.10 -10.83 17.55
N GLY A 102 0.84 -10.35 16.55
CA GLY A 102 1.09 -11.08 15.31
C GLY A 102 -0.11 -11.19 14.37
N ARG A 103 -1.22 -10.49 14.65
CA ARG A 103 -2.40 -10.54 13.78
C ARG A 103 -2.20 -9.71 12.50
N PRO A 104 -2.79 -10.13 11.37
CA PRO A 104 -2.64 -9.40 10.11
C PRO A 104 -3.20 -7.97 10.15
N GLY A 105 -4.31 -7.75 10.84
CA GLY A 105 -4.84 -6.40 11.02
C GLY A 105 -3.89 -5.49 11.78
N THR A 106 -3.17 -6.02 12.75
CA THR A 106 -2.15 -5.29 13.53
C THR A 106 -0.97 -4.90 12.63
N GLU A 107 -0.50 -5.80 11.79
CA GLU A 107 0.54 -5.51 10.81
C GLU A 107 0.14 -4.33 9.91
N LEU A 108 -1.08 -4.36 9.38
CA LEU A 108 -1.59 -3.33 8.48
C LEU A 108 -1.77 -1.98 9.19
N ASN A 109 -2.30 -2.01 10.41
CA ASN A 109 -2.46 -0.80 11.21
C ASN A 109 -1.10 -0.17 11.52
N PHE A 110 -0.12 -0.97 11.91
CA PHE A 110 1.22 -0.49 12.20
C PHE A 110 1.88 0.16 10.96
N LYS A 111 1.85 -0.55 9.83
CA LYS A 111 2.55 -0.11 8.62
C LYS A 111 1.92 1.11 7.95
N PHE A 112 0.59 1.25 8.00
CA PHE A 112 -0.11 2.25 7.21
C PHE A 112 -0.79 3.36 8.03
N TYR A 113 -1.10 3.13 9.30
CA TYR A 113 -1.79 4.13 10.11
C TYR A 113 -1.00 4.61 11.32
N ARG A 114 -0.27 3.74 12.00
CA ARG A 114 0.71 4.18 12.99
C ARG A 114 1.89 4.90 12.33
N GLN A 115 2.41 4.33 11.26
CA GLN A 115 3.40 4.96 10.39
C GLN A 115 2.66 5.58 9.20
N ALA A 116 2.07 6.74 9.40
CA ALA A 116 1.06 7.32 8.51
C ALA A 116 1.59 7.82 7.16
N THR A 117 2.89 7.84 6.94
CA THR A 117 3.49 8.27 5.67
C THR A 117 2.99 7.40 4.52
N ASN A 118 2.59 8.03 3.41
CA ASN A 118 2.26 7.33 2.18
C ASN A 118 3.48 6.57 1.65
N LYS A 119 3.28 5.32 1.25
CA LYS A 119 4.38 4.43 0.82
C LYS A 119 3.88 3.18 0.14
N ILE A 120 4.80 2.53 -0.58
CA ILE A 120 4.66 1.13 -0.99
C ILE A 120 5.34 0.28 0.08
N ALA A 121 4.66 -0.71 0.59
CA ALA A 121 5.20 -1.59 1.62
C ALA A 121 4.98 -3.06 1.27
N GLY A 122 5.98 -3.89 1.59
CA GLY A 122 5.79 -5.34 1.61
C GLY A 122 4.84 -5.71 2.76
N ILE A 123 3.98 -6.67 2.52
CA ILE A 123 3.07 -7.23 3.53
C ILE A 123 3.20 -8.74 3.58
N SER A 124 2.90 -9.32 4.73
CA SER A 124 2.93 -10.77 4.90
C SER A 124 1.80 -11.45 4.11
N ASP A 125 1.94 -12.76 3.88
CA ASP A 125 0.88 -13.57 3.26
C ASP A 125 -0.38 -13.57 4.11
N LYS A 126 -0.26 -13.53 5.43
CA LYS A 126 -1.39 -13.43 6.35
C LYS A 126 -2.13 -12.10 6.18
N ALA A 127 -1.41 -11.00 6.04
CA ALA A 127 -2.00 -9.69 5.79
C ALA A 127 -2.72 -9.66 4.45
N ALA A 128 -2.12 -10.22 3.40
CA ALA A 128 -2.76 -10.32 2.08
C ALA A 128 -4.04 -11.17 2.14
N ALA A 129 -4.02 -12.31 2.83
CA ALA A 129 -5.20 -13.15 3.01
C ALA A 129 -6.32 -12.41 3.77
N PHE A 130 -5.95 -11.65 4.79
CA PHE A 130 -6.89 -10.81 5.53
C PHE A 130 -7.54 -9.77 4.61
N LEU A 131 -6.74 -9.07 3.80
CA LEU A 131 -7.24 -8.05 2.88
C LEU A 131 -8.21 -8.63 1.84
N ARG A 132 -7.96 -9.84 1.34
CA ARG A 132 -8.83 -10.49 0.35
C ARG A 132 -10.25 -10.71 0.85
N ARG A 133 -10.47 -10.74 2.15
CA ARG A 133 -11.81 -10.90 2.76
C ARG A 133 -12.71 -9.70 2.52
N PHE A 134 -12.16 -8.57 2.09
CA PHE A 134 -12.91 -7.34 1.86
C PHE A 134 -13.34 -7.15 0.39
N PHE A 135 -12.97 -8.12 -0.45
CA PHE A 135 -13.26 -8.10 -1.90
C PHE A 135 -14.35 -9.10 -2.36
#